data_ccfdc40e8194555834f25e02abb2bbad
#
_entry.id   ccfdc40e8194555834f25e02abb2bbad
#
_cell.length_a   1.000
_cell.length_b   1.000
_cell.length_c   1.000
_cell.angle_alpha   90.00
_cell.angle_beta   90.00
_cell.angle_gamma   90.00
#
_symmetry.space_group_name_H-M   'P 1'
#
loop_
_entity.id
_entity.type
_entity.pdbx_description
1 polymer ?
#
loop_
_entity_poly.entity_id
_entity_poly.type
_entity_poly.pdbx_seq_one_letter_code
_entity_poly.pdbx_strand_id
1 'polypeptide(L)'
;MGMRLFTTSTKDTCWRDALACLLELEPVRVPDFVKRYGNRYMDKTREWLKKKHNKGIVYIPASAFMETGELRQNGPVGPEGYSIAYMNMVNDESAHAVVCFNGGVFWDNGEDRSAEYTHISGYYVIYDLGGSPVKKHERLMKRRGKNGNRRRRKKGSYSVK
;
A
#
# COMPACT_ATOMS: atom_id res chain seq x y z
N MET A 1 17.01 -1.29 -3.76
CA MET A 1 16.21 -0.08 -3.43
C MET A 1 15.62 -0.31 -2.07
N GLY A 2 15.90 0.53 -1.07
CA GLY A 2 15.41 0.32 0.30
C GLY A 2 14.02 0.93 0.45
N MET A 3 13.12 0.24 1.15
CA MET A 3 11.81 0.77 1.51
C MET A 3 11.98 2.00 2.43
N ARG A 4 11.22 3.05 2.18
CA ARG A 4 11.19 4.22 3.05
C ARG A 4 10.24 3.96 4.24
N LEU A 5 10.80 3.99 5.44
CA LEU A 5 10.05 3.78 6.67
C LEU A 5 9.55 5.12 7.22
N PHE A 6 8.30 5.15 7.67
CA PHE A 6 7.68 6.33 8.25
C PHE A 6 7.24 6.02 9.67
N THR A 7 7.72 6.80 10.62
CA THR A 7 7.27 6.73 12.01
C THR A 7 6.30 7.87 12.28
N THR A 8 5.08 7.54 12.70
CA THR A 8 4.12 8.52 13.20
C THR A 8 3.84 8.22 14.66
N SER A 9 3.70 9.25 15.46
CA SER A 9 3.59 9.14 16.93
C SER A 9 2.19 8.74 17.44
N THR A 10 1.28 8.29 16.56
CA THR A 10 -0.12 8.03 16.93
C THR A 10 -0.47 6.55 16.81
N LYS A 11 -0.86 5.92 17.92
CA LYS A 11 -1.21 4.49 18.01
C LYS A 11 -2.32 4.05 17.03
N ASP A 12 -3.20 4.96 16.61
CA ASP A 12 -4.38 4.64 15.80
C ASP A 12 -4.13 4.67 14.29
N THR A 13 -2.87 4.84 13.85
CA THR A 13 -2.55 5.03 12.43
C THR A 13 -1.77 3.87 11.80
N CYS A 14 -1.61 2.77 12.50
CA CYS A 14 -0.78 1.62 12.07
C CYS A 14 -1.11 1.15 10.65
N TRP A 15 -2.40 1.04 10.29
CA TRP A 15 -2.82 0.66 8.96
C TRP A 15 -2.40 1.67 7.88
N ARG A 16 -2.60 2.96 8.12
CA ARG A 16 -2.20 4.05 7.21
C ARG A 16 -0.70 4.05 7.00
N ASP A 17 0.05 3.91 8.07
CA ASP A 17 1.51 4.03 8.07
C ASP A 17 2.15 2.80 7.41
N ALA A 18 1.62 1.60 7.64
CA ALA A 18 2.02 0.40 6.93
C ALA A 18 1.76 0.52 5.41
N LEU A 19 0.60 1.03 5.00
CA LEU A 19 0.30 1.32 3.59
C LEU A 19 1.26 2.37 3.01
N ALA A 20 1.60 3.41 3.76
CA ALA A 20 2.52 4.45 3.35
C ALA A 20 3.91 3.86 3.07
N CYS A 21 4.42 2.98 3.94
CA CYS A 21 5.68 2.28 3.75
C CYS A 21 5.66 1.43 2.48
N LEU A 22 4.64 0.56 2.29
CA LEU A 22 4.56 -0.33 1.14
C LEU A 22 4.40 0.41 -0.20
N LEU A 23 3.81 1.58 -0.18
CA LEU A 23 3.59 2.40 -1.38
C LEU A 23 4.66 3.48 -1.58
N GLU A 24 5.63 3.58 -0.68
CA GLU A 24 6.66 4.63 -0.66
C GLU A 24 6.07 6.05 -0.69
N LEU A 25 4.95 6.25 0.01
CA LEU A 25 4.24 7.51 0.09
C LEU A 25 4.43 8.15 1.47
N GLU A 26 4.42 9.49 1.51
CA GLU A 26 4.30 10.18 2.80
C GLU A 26 2.97 9.82 3.48
N PRO A 27 2.93 9.55 4.80
CA PRO A 27 1.70 9.14 5.51
C PRO A 27 0.53 10.11 5.32
N VAL A 28 0.80 11.39 5.18
CA VAL A 28 -0.23 12.43 4.93
C VAL A 28 -0.94 12.24 3.58
N ARG A 29 -0.34 11.53 2.64
CA ARG A 29 -0.94 11.22 1.32
C ARG A 29 -1.81 9.98 1.34
N VAL A 30 -1.74 9.19 2.39
CA VAL A 30 -2.55 7.99 2.59
C VAL A 30 -3.73 8.35 3.47
N PRO A 31 -4.97 8.14 3.02
CA PRO A 31 -6.13 8.39 3.87
C PRO A 31 -6.11 7.53 5.13
N ASP A 32 -6.52 8.09 6.24
CA ASP A 32 -6.80 7.31 7.44
C ASP A 32 -8.13 6.57 7.26
N PHE A 33 -8.07 5.39 6.68
CA PHE A 33 -9.25 4.61 6.32
C PHE A 33 -10.00 4.10 7.55
N VAL A 34 -9.28 3.69 8.60
CA VAL A 34 -9.89 3.16 9.82
C VAL A 34 -10.71 4.25 10.49
N LYS A 35 -10.12 5.40 10.73
CA LYS A 35 -10.80 6.54 11.35
C LYS A 35 -11.99 7.06 10.53
N ARG A 36 -11.83 7.08 9.19
CA ARG A 36 -12.85 7.67 8.30
C ARG A 36 -14.03 6.75 8.00
N TYR A 37 -13.81 5.44 7.98
CA TYR A 37 -14.77 4.50 7.42
C TYR A 37 -15.11 3.32 8.34
N GLY A 38 -14.49 3.22 9.53
CA GLY A 38 -14.74 2.16 10.51
C GLY A 38 -14.70 0.77 9.85
N ASN A 39 -15.71 -0.03 10.05
CA ASN A 39 -15.79 -1.41 9.52
C ASN A 39 -15.68 -1.52 7.99
N ARG A 40 -15.82 -0.42 7.25
CA ARG A 40 -15.69 -0.38 5.78
C ARG A 40 -14.30 0.02 5.31
N TYR A 41 -13.32 0.13 6.22
CA TYR A 41 -11.98 0.62 5.89
C TYR A 41 -11.31 -0.20 4.78
N MET A 42 -11.46 -1.53 4.79
CA MET A 42 -10.85 -2.41 3.78
C MET A 42 -11.43 -2.19 2.37
N ASP A 43 -12.74 -2.04 2.24
CA ASP A 43 -13.36 -1.76 0.94
C ASP A 43 -12.87 -0.43 0.38
N LYS A 44 -12.77 0.58 1.24
CA LYS A 44 -12.27 1.90 0.85
C LYS A 44 -10.78 1.90 0.53
N THR A 45 -9.98 1.10 1.23
CA THR A 45 -8.58 0.86 0.88
C THR A 45 -8.46 0.22 -0.51
N ARG A 46 -9.25 -0.84 -0.80
CA ARG A 46 -9.27 -1.50 -2.12
C ARG A 46 -9.66 -0.54 -3.24
N GLU A 47 -10.73 0.24 -3.05
CA GLU A 47 -11.15 1.25 -4.02
C GLU A 47 -10.07 2.29 -4.29
N TRP A 48 -9.42 2.78 -3.25
CA TRP A 48 -8.38 3.80 -3.35
C TRP A 48 -7.12 3.26 -4.03
N LEU A 49 -6.64 2.08 -3.65
CA LEU A 49 -5.50 1.41 -4.29
C LEU A 49 -5.75 1.23 -5.78
N LYS A 50 -6.93 0.72 -6.16
CA LYS A 50 -7.30 0.54 -7.57
C LYS A 50 -7.34 1.85 -8.33
N LYS A 51 -8.02 2.87 -7.80
CA LYS A 51 -8.24 4.15 -8.50
C LYS A 51 -7.00 5.01 -8.60
N LYS A 52 -6.17 5.03 -7.55
CA LYS A 52 -5.03 5.97 -7.44
C LYS A 52 -3.70 5.34 -7.83
N HIS A 53 -3.52 4.05 -7.56
CA HIS A 53 -2.23 3.37 -7.70
C HIS A 53 -2.25 2.22 -8.70
N ASN A 54 -3.41 1.84 -9.24
CA ASN A 54 -3.59 0.66 -10.10
C ASN A 54 -3.09 -0.62 -9.42
N LYS A 55 -3.35 -0.73 -8.11
CA LYS A 55 -2.94 -1.85 -7.28
C LYS A 55 -4.15 -2.55 -6.68
N GLY A 56 -4.02 -3.85 -6.47
CA GLY A 56 -4.92 -4.66 -5.66
C GLY A 56 -4.31 -4.96 -4.29
N ILE A 57 -5.13 -5.46 -3.39
CA ILE A 57 -4.71 -5.96 -2.09
C ILE A 57 -5.49 -7.22 -1.77
N VAL A 58 -4.80 -8.27 -1.36
CA VAL A 58 -5.38 -9.56 -0.99
C VAL A 58 -4.98 -9.90 0.45
N TYR A 59 -5.91 -10.49 1.18
CA TYR A 59 -5.65 -11.07 2.50
C TYR A 59 -5.34 -12.55 2.34
N ILE A 60 -4.26 -13.00 2.96
CA ILE A 60 -3.84 -14.40 3.02
C ILE A 60 -3.77 -14.77 4.49
N PRO A 61 -4.59 -15.71 4.98
CA PRO A 61 -4.54 -16.14 6.36
C PRO A 61 -3.20 -16.80 6.68
N ALA A 62 -2.69 -16.60 7.90
CA ALA A 62 -1.41 -17.16 8.31
C ALA A 62 -1.37 -18.69 8.18
N SER A 63 -2.53 -19.35 8.38
CA SER A 63 -2.68 -20.80 8.19
C SER A 63 -2.35 -21.32 6.80
N ALA A 64 -2.40 -20.46 5.77
CA ALA A 64 -2.01 -20.82 4.41
C ALA A 64 -0.50 -21.10 4.26
N PHE A 65 0.30 -20.63 5.22
CA PHE A 65 1.76 -20.81 5.24
C PHE A 65 2.20 -21.88 6.27
N MET A 66 1.27 -22.44 7.03
CA MET A 66 1.55 -23.54 7.95
C MET A 66 1.46 -24.86 7.19
N GLU A 67 2.56 -25.60 7.10
CA GLU A 67 2.50 -27.00 6.70
C GLU A 67 1.77 -27.79 7.80
N THR A 68 0.90 -28.67 7.39
CA THR A 68 0.10 -29.54 8.28
C THR A 68 1.01 -30.27 9.26
N GLY A 69 1.04 -29.80 10.51
CA GLY A 69 1.53 -30.55 11.66
C GLY A 69 2.86 -30.21 12.27
N GLU A 70 3.69 -29.36 11.67
CA GLU A 70 4.95 -28.95 12.28
C GLU A 70 5.14 -27.42 12.21
N LEU A 71 5.29 -26.81 13.39
CA LEU A 71 5.88 -25.49 13.52
C LEU A 71 7.30 -25.57 12.95
N ARG A 72 7.56 -24.96 11.81
CA ARG A 72 8.92 -24.87 11.28
C ARG A 72 9.79 -24.17 12.32
N GLN A 73 10.86 -24.83 12.74
CA GLN A 73 11.85 -24.30 13.71
C GLN A 73 12.61 -23.06 13.22
N ASN A 74 12.37 -22.57 12.01
CA ASN A 74 13.18 -21.56 11.32
C ASN A 74 12.43 -20.27 11.00
N GLY A 75 11.59 -19.77 11.89
CA GLY A 75 10.99 -18.44 11.78
C GLY A 75 9.63 -18.39 11.08
N PRO A 76 8.98 -17.23 11.06
CA PRO A 76 7.65 -17.06 10.51
C PRO A 76 7.66 -17.31 9.01
N VAL A 77 6.86 -18.28 8.57
CA VAL A 77 6.59 -18.51 7.16
C VAL A 77 5.48 -17.56 6.73
N GLY A 78 5.75 -16.75 5.74
CA GLY A 78 4.80 -15.77 5.21
C GLY A 78 5.05 -15.53 3.73
N PRO A 79 4.34 -14.58 3.11
CA PRO A 79 4.52 -14.23 1.71
C PRO A 79 5.93 -13.71 1.45
N GLU A 80 6.46 -14.00 0.26
CA GLU A 80 7.71 -13.40 -0.20
C GLU A 80 7.57 -11.89 -0.39
N GLY A 81 8.65 -11.17 -0.12
CA GLY A 81 8.69 -9.72 -0.22
C GLY A 81 7.97 -9.02 0.92
N TYR A 82 7.56 -7.77 0.64
CA TYR A 82 6.91 -6.94 1.63
C TYR A 82 5.40 -7.17 1.70
N SER A 83 4.89 -7.22 2.94
CA SER A 83 3.47 -7.39 3.23
C SER A 83 3.09 -6.62 4.49
N ILE A 84 1.79 -6.46 4.76
CA ILE A 84 1.29 -5.96 6.03
C ILE A 84 0.76 -7.15 6.81
N ALA A 85 1.36 -7.48 7.96
CA ALA A 85 0.80 -8.47 8.86
C ALA A 85 -0.25 -7.87 9.78
N TYR A 86 -1.26 -8.66 10.07
CA TYR A 86 -2.31 -8.35 11.03
C TYR A 86 -2.02 -9.11 12.32
N MET A 87 -1.56 -8.37 13.34
CA MET A 87 -1.11 -8.91 14.62
C MET A 87 -2.22 -8.82 15.65
N ASN A 88 -2.51 -9.92 16.34
CA ASN A 88 -3.37 -9.88 17.51
C ASN A 88 -2.55 -9.48 18.74
N MET A 89 -3.13 -8.62 19.57
CA MET A 89 -2.50 -8.10 20.77
C MET A 89 -2.95 -8.87 22.01
N VAL A 90 -2.06 -9.01 23.01
CA VAL A 90 -2.33 -9.78 24.25
C VAL A 90 -3.49 -9.20 25.04
N ASN A 91 -3.57 -7.88 25.14
CA ASN A 91 -4.48 -7.16 26.03
C ASN A 91 -5.47 -6.26 25.29
N ASP A 92 -5.60 -6.43 23.98
CA ASP A 92 -6.44 -5.56 23.17
C ASP A 92 -7.25 -6.40 22.17
N GLU A 93 -8.55 -6.15 22.09
CA GLU A 93 -9.40 -6.72 21.05
C GLU A 93 -9.09 -6.13 19.67
N SER A 94 -8.31 -5.05 19.63
CA SER A 94 -7.87 -4.44 18.38
C SER A 94 -6.69 -5.19 17.79
N ALA A 95 -6.67 -5.34 16.49
CA ALA A 95 -5.54 -5.88 15.79
C ALA A 95 -4.60 -4.75 15.33
N HIS A 96 -3.30 -5.03 15.34
CA HIS A 96 -2.27 -4.10 14.95
C HIS A 96 -1.69 -4.46 13.58
N ALA A 97 -1.39 -3.46 12.76
CA ALA A 97 -0.82 -3.63 11.42
C ALA A 97 0.68 -3.30 11.44
N VAL A 98 1.50 -4.27 11.04
CA VAL A 98 2.96 -4.10 10.94
C VAL A 98 3.44 -4.43 9.53
N VAL A 99 4.58 -3.88 9.12
CA VAL A 99 5.22 -4.25 7.86
C VAL A 99 6.10 -5.47 8.08
N CYS A 100 5.91 -6.49 7.24
CA CYS A 100 6.72 -7.70 7.21
C CYS A 100 7.55 -7.77 5.93
N PHE A 101 8.69 -8.48 6.02
CA PHE A 101 9.49 -8.90 4.89
C PHE A 101 9.74 -10.40 4.97
N ASN A 102 9.36 -11.13 3.93
CA ASN A 102 9.41 -12.60 3.89
C ASN A 102 8.76 -13.26 5.12
N GLY A 103 7.64 -12.69 5.57
CA GLY A 103 6.87 -13.17 6.72
C GLY A 103 7.36 -12.71 8.11
N GLY A 104 8.59 -12.21 8.23
CA GLY A 104 9.12 -11.64 9.47
C GLY A 104 8.75 -10.18 9.66
N VAL A 105 8.53 -9.73 10.90
CA VAL A 105 8.29 -8.32 11.21
C VAL A 105 9.53 -7.52 10.83
N PHE A 106 9.35 -6.55 9.95
CA PHE A 106 10.40 -5.68 9.43
C PHE A 106 10.33 -4.28 10.03
N TRP A 107 9.11 -3.77 10.26
CA TRP A 107 8.91 -2.46 10.83
C TRP A 107 7.54 -2.37 11.54
N ASP A 108 7.56 -1.79 12.72
CA ASP A 108 6.41 -1.60 13.60
C ASP A 108 6.35 -0.17 14.13
N ASN A 109 6.04 0.76 13.24
CA ASN A 109 5.85 2.19 13.54
C ASN A 109 6.92 2.83 14.45
N GLY A 110 8.15 2.28 14.46
CA GLY A 110 9.27 2.74 15.27
C GLY A 110 9.27 2.31 16.74
N GLU A 111 8.35 1.44 17.13
CA GLU A 111 8.25 0.86 18.49
C GLU A 111 8.51 -0.65 18.41
N ASP A 112 9.27 -1.19 19.37
CA ASP A 112 9.36 -2.64 19.57
C ASP A 112 8.24 -3.09 20.50
N ARG A 113 7.17 -3.61 19.90
CA ARG A 113 6.01 -4.15 20.61
C ARG A 113 5.92 -5.68 20.56
N SER A 114 7.01 -6.35 20.21
CA SER A 114 7.05 -7.79 20.01
C SER A 114 6.52 -8.59 21.23
N ALA A 115 6.73 -8.10 22.44
CA ALA A 115 6.20 -8.71 23.67
C ALA A 115 4.67 -8.59 23.82
N GLU A 116 4.01 -7.70 23.07
CA GLU A 116 2.57 -7.51 23.10
C GLU A 116 1.82 -8.36 22.06
N TYR A 117 2.53 -9.06 21.17
CA TYR A 117 1.91 -9.86 20.12
C TYR A 117 1.63 -11.28 20.58
N THR A 118 0.44 -11.78 20.25
CA THR A 118 0.10 -13.19 20.48
C THR A 118 0.40 -14.05 19.25
N HIS A 119 -0.10 -13.62 18.09
CA HIS A 119 0.10 -14.33 16.82
C HIS A 119 -0.26 -13.44 15.63
N ILE A 120 0.24 -13.82 14.46
CA ILE A 120 -0.16 -13.23 13.19
C ILE A 120 -1.43 -13.93 12.70
N SER A 121 -2.52 -13.18 12.50
CA SER A 121 -3.76 -13.69 11.91
C SER A 121 -3.62 -13.95 10.41
N GLY A 122 -2.86 -13.10 9.73
CA GLY A 122 -2.62 -13.20 8.30
C GLY A 122 -1.89 -11.99 7.75
N TYR A 123 -1.75 -11.98 6.44
CA TYR A 123 -0.98 -10.99 5.70
C TYR A 123 -1.81 -10.32 4.61
N TYR A 124 -1.62 -9.03 4.43
CA TYR A 124 -2.12 -8.28 3.28
C TYR A 124 -0.98 -8.06 2.29
N VAL A 125 -1.15 -8.57 1.08
CA VAL A 125 -0.18 -8.42 -0.01
C VAL A 125 -0.75 -7.44 -1.03
N ILE A 126 0.04 -6.43 -1.38
CA ILE A 126 -0.29 -5.45 -2.41
C ILE A 126 0.36 -5.90 -3.73
N TYR A 127 -0.43 -5.93 -4.81
CA TYR A 127 0.02 -6.36 -6.13
C TYR A 127 -0.44 -5.41 -7.23
N ASP A 128 0.25 -5.42 -8.35
CA ASP A 128 -0.11 -4.63 -9.52
C ASP A 128 -1.28 -5.25 -10.28
N LEU A 129 -2.28 -4.44 -10.61
CA LEU A 129 -3.48 -4.89 -11.33
C LEU A 129 -3.26 -5.04 -12.84
N GLY A 130 -2.08 -5.37 -13.29
CA GLY A 130 -1.80 -5.69 -14.68
C GLY A 130 -2.58 -4.82 -15.68
N GLY A 131 -2.13 -3.64 -15.92
CA GLY A 131 -2.69 -2.73 -16.93
C GLY A 131 -1.55 -1.95 -17.51
N SER A 132 -1.26 -2.21 -18.78
CA SER A 132 -0.13 -1.62 -19.49
C SER A 132 0.06 -0.13 -19.14
N PRO A 133 1.25 0.30 -18.72
CA PRO A 133 1.60 1.72 -18.57
C PRO A 133 1.40 2.53 -19.85
N VAL A 134 1.25 1.86 -21.00
CA VAL A 134 1.02 2.40 -22.33
C VAL A 134 -0.16 3.38 -22.38
N LYS A 135 -1.28 3.10 -21.68
CA LYS A 135 -2.44 4.00 -21.72
C LYS A 135 -2.19 5.37 -21.07
N LYS A 136 -1.29 5.46 -20.11
CA LYS A 136 -0.97 6.74 -19.45
C LYS A 136 -0.04 7.57 -20.34
N HIS A 137 0.88 6.91 -21.04
CA HIS A 137 1.81 7.56 -21.97
C HIS A 137 1.10 8.05 -23.24
N GLU A 138 0.20 7.27 -23.82
CA GLU A 138 -0.63 7.68 -24.95
C GLU A 138 -1.54 8.87 -24.63
N ARG A 139 -2.14 8.94 -23.43
CA ARG A 139 -2.93 10.09 -23.00
C ARG A 139 -2.10 11.37 -22.88
N LEU A 140 -0.87 11.26 -22.38
CA LEU A 140 0.07 12.40 -22.31
C LEU A 140 0.53 12.86 -23.70
N MET A 141 0.80 11.94 -24.62
CA MET A 141 1.19 12.26 -25.98
C MET A 141 0.02 12.86 -26.78
N LYS A 142 -1.21 12.35 -26.64
CA LYS A 142 -2.41 12.96 -27.24
C LYS A 142 -2.70 14.37 -26.72
N ARG A 143 -2.40 14.68 -25.47
CA ARG A 143 -2.52 16.05 -24.90
C ARG A 143 -1.45 17.01 -25.45
N ARG A 144 -0.21 16.55 -25.63
CA ARG A 144 0.87 17.34 -26.22
C ARG A 144 0.62 17.65 -27.70
N GLY A 145 0.09 16.72 -28.47
CA GLY A 145 -0.26 16.92 -29.87
C GLY A 145 -1.37 17.98 -30.08
N LYS A 146 -2.38 18.00 -29.23
CA LYS A 146 -3.47 19.02 -29.31
C LYS A 146 -3.02 20.45 -28.99
N ASN A 147 -2.05 20.60 -28.09
CA ASN A 147 -1.52 21.93 -27.74
C ASN A 147 -0.49 22.47 -28.78
N GLY A 148 0.19 21.58 -29.50
CA GLY A 148 1.11 21.96 -30.58
C GLY A 148 0.39 22.58 -31.78
N ASN A 149 -0.80 22.08 -32.16
CA ASN A 149 -1.56 22.58 -33.31
C ASN A 149 -2.27 23.93 -33.03
N ARG A 150 -2.56 24.27 -31.78
CA ARG A 150 -3.14 25.59 -31.43
C ARG A 150 -2.14 26.73 -31.55
N ARG A 151 -0.84 26.49 -31.38
CA ARG A 151 0.19 27.56 -31.52
C ARG A 151 0.54 27.87 -32.99
N ARG A 152 0.37 26.92 -33.92
CA ARG A 152 0.63 27.16 -35.35
C ARG A 152 -0.45 28.01 -36.06
N ARG A 153 -1.71 27.98 -35.60
CA ARG A 153 -2.82 28.75 -36.22
C ARG A 153 -2.85 30.24 -35.85
N LYS A 154 -2.07 30.72 -34.87
CA LYS A 154 -2.04 32.15 -34.46
C LYS A 154 -0.93 32.95 -35.12
N LYS A 155 -0.09 32.41 -36.01
CA LYS A 155 1.01 33.11 -36.66
C LYS A 155 0.79 33.48 -38.15
N GLY A 156 -0.44 33.39 -38.65
CA GLY A 156 -0.72 33.61 -40.07
C GLY A 156 -1.83 34.63 -40.32
N SER A 157 -1.70 35.88 -39.82
CA SER A 157 -2.49 37.02 -40.35
C SER A 157 -1.81 38.34 -39.99
N TYR A 158 -0.74 38.67 -40.70
CA TYR A 158 -0.34 40.05 -40.90
C TYR A 158 -0.48 40.34 -42.39
N SER A 159 -1.58 41.00 -42.71
CA SER A 159 -1.81 41.59 -44.03
C SER A 159 -1.10 42.94 -44.06
N VAL A 160 -0.24 43.12 -45.07
CA VAL A 160 0.37 44.39 -45.44
C VAL A 160 -0.64 45.22 -46.20
N LYS A 161 -0.85 46.44 -45.78
CA LYS A 161 -1.30 47.55 -46.61
C LYS A 161 -0.31 48.69 -46.40
#